data_74659f620b538321337e536988475fdf
#
_entry.id   74659f620b538321337e536988475fdf
#
_cell.length_a   1.000
_cell.length_b   1.000
_cell.length_c   1.000
_cell.angle_alpha   90.00
_cell.angle_beta   90.00
_cell.angle_gamma   90.00
#
_symmetry.space_group_name_H-M   'P 1'
#
loop_
_entity.id
_entity.type
_entity.pdbx_description
1 polymer ?
#
loop_
_entity_poly.entity_id
_entity_poly.type
_entity_poly.pdbx_seq_one_letter_code
_entity_poly.pdbx_strand_id
1 'polypeptide(L)'
;NMTVISGIPSWVQMYFEKLKEKAGKPVGEIFKNFNLFIYGGVNYEPYRAKFENLIGRKVDSIELFPASEGFFAYQDSQKEKGMLLLLNSGIFYEFIKADEFFTEKPKRYTIGEVELGVNYVLIISTNAGLWAYNIGDTIQFTSLKPYRVIVSGRIKHYISAFGEHVIGKEVESALKEAMEGSDIRVNEFTVAPQITPTEGLPYHEWFIEFENEPNNLEEFALKIDAAMRKQNVYYDDLIVGNVLRTLVITSVPKNGFQEYMKSIGKLGGQNKLPRLSNDRKIAQFFENK
;
A
#
# COMPACT_ATOMS: atom_id res chain seq x y z
N ASN A 1 -17.63 9.86 -24.57
CA ASN A 1 -18.13 8.53 -24.23
C ASN A 1 -16.97 7.70 -23.66
N MET A 2 -16.78 7.73 -22.33
CA MET A 2 -15.71 7.00 -21.67
C MET A 2 -16.10 5.53 -21.47
N THR A 3 -15.25 4.60 -21.92
CA THR A 3 -15.43 3.14 -21.76
C THR A 3 -14.40 2.54 -20.82
N VAL A 4 -13.21 3.11 -20.78
CA VAL A 4 -12.08 2.71 -19.96
C VAL A 4 -11.48 3.95 -19.31
N ILE A 5 -11.04 3.84 -18.09
CA ILE A 5 -10.17 4.82 -17.44
C ILE A 5 -8.95 4.11 -16.86
N SER A 6 -7.79 4.75 -16.96
CA SER A 6 -6.57 4.28 -16.32
C SER A 6 -6.02 5.35 -15.38
N GLY A 7 -5.54 4.94 -14.21
CA GLY A 7 -4.92 5.87 -13.27
C GLY A 7 -4.71 5.28 -11.88
N ILE A 8 -4.06 6.07 -11.05
CA ILE A 8 -3.89 5.74 -9.62
C ILE A 8 -5.25 5.85 -8.94
N PRO A 9 -5.69 4.85 -8.14
CA PRO A 9 -7.01 4.82 -7.50
C PRO A 9 -7.41 6.13 -6.82
N SER A 10 -6.58 6.69 -5.93
CA SER A 10 -6.89 7.93 -5.22
C SER A 10 -7.18 9.12 -6.16
N TRP A 11 -6.49 9.22 -7.30
CA TRP A 11 -6.70 10.29 -8.28
C TRP A 11 -8.01 10.12 -9.04
N VAL A 12 -8.27 8.90 -9.48
CA VAL A 12 -9.52 8.60 -10.20
C VAL A 12 -10.71 8.75 -9.27
N GLN A 13 -10.57 8.38 -7.98
CA GLN A 13 -11.59 8.62 -6.96
C GLN A 13 -11.93 10.12 -6.86
N MET A 14 -10.92 10.97 -6.66
CA MET A 14 -11.12 12.43 -6.57
C MET A 14 -11.80 12.98 -7.84
N TYR A 15 -11.43 12.48 -9.00
CA TYR A 15 -12.06 12.83 -10.27
C TYR A 15 -13.54 12.41 -10.28
N PHE A 16 -13.86 11.19 -9.85
CA PHE A 16 -15.23 10.69 -9.82
C PHE A 16 -16.10 11.42 -8.77
N GLU A 17 -15.55 11.80 -7.63
CA GLU A 17 -16.23 12.61 -6.61
C GLU A 17 -16.66 13.96 -7.21
N LYS A 18 -15.73 14.66 -7.87
CA LYS A 18 -16.04 15.94 -8.54
C LYS A 18 -17.04 15.81 -9.68
N LEU A 19 -16.95 14.72 -10.45
CA LEU A 19 -17.93 14.44 -11.52
C LEU A 19 -19.33 14.20 -10.95
N LYS A 20 -19.44 13.36 -9.90
CA LYS A 20 -20.72 13.07 -9.24
C LYS A 20 -21.33 14.32 -8.63
N GLU A 21 -20.51 15.14 -7.95
CA GLU A 21 -20.93 16.43 -7.40
C GLU A 21 -21.50 17.37 -8.49
N LYS A 22 -20.73 17.57 -9.57
CA LYS A 22 -21.11 18.47 -10.66
C LYS A 22 -22.33 18.00 -11.44
N ALA A 23 -22.48 16.69 -11.66
CA ALA A 23 -23.54 16.11 -12.47
C ALA A 23 -24.80 15.72 -11.68
N GLY A 24 -24.72 15.68 -10.34
CA GLY A 24 -25.82 15.27 -9.44
C GLY A 24 -26.22 13.79 -9.59
N LYS A 25 -25.37 12.94 -10.21
CA LYS A 25 -25.66 11.53 -10.47
C LYS A 25 -24.39 10.67 -10.54
N PRO A 26 -24.51 9.35 -10.34
CA PRO A 26 -23.38 8.42 -10.41
C PRO A 26 -22.63 8.48 -11.75
N VAL A 27 -21.31 8.23 -11.70
CA VAL A 27 -20.43 8.25 -12.88
C VAL A 27 -20.86 7.24 -13.94
N GLY A 28 -21.39 6.08 -13.55
CA GLY A 28 -21.90 5.07 -14.47
C GLY A 28 -23.17 5.47 -15.23
N GLU A 29 -23.93 6.47 -14.74
CA GLU A 29 -25.05 7.07 -15.46
C GLU A 29 -24.59 8.17 -16.43
N ILE A 30 -23.46 8.83 -16.12
CA ILE A 30 -22.83 9.81 -17.01
C ILE A 30 -22.17 9.07 -18.19
N PHE A 31 -21.42 8.02 -17.87
CA PHE A 31 -20.70 7.17 -18.82
C PHE A 31 -21.27 5.76 -18.84
N LYS A 32 -22.37 5.57 -19.52
CA LYS A 32 -23.11 4.28 -19.54
C LYS A 32 -22.28 3.09 -20.02
N ASN A 33 -21.28 3.34 -20.88
CA ASN A 33 -20.40 2.31 -21.44
C ASN A 33 -19.08 2.16 -20.66
N PHE A 34 -18.92 2.83 -19.53
CA PHE A 34 -17.74 2.65 -18.68
C PHE A 34 -17.77 1.25 -18.05
N ASN A 35 -16.80 0.40 -18.41
CA ASN A 35 -16.78 -1.01 -18.04
C ASN A 35 -15.41 -1.51 -17.55
N LEU A 36 -14.35 -0.71 -17.63
CA LEU A 36 -13.02 -1.13 -17.21
C LEU A 36 -12.25 -0.02 -16.53
N PHE A 37 -11.72 -0.33 -15.34
CA PHE A 37 -10.75 0.47 -14.61
C PHE A 37 -9.37 -0.21 -14.63
N ILE A 38 -8.37 0.45 -15.20
CA ILE A 38 -6.98 -0.02 -15.21
C ILE A 38 -6.20 0.78 -14.18
N TYR A 39 -5.55 0.10 -13.25
CA TYR A 39 -4.83 0.77 -12.17
C TYR A 39 -3.44 0.17 -11.93
N GLY A 40 -2.61 0.90 -11.20
CA GLY A 40 -1.31 0.45 -10.77
C GLY A 40 -0.72 1.36 -9.71
N GLY A 41 0.35 0.88 -9.11
CA GLY A 41 1.16 1.66 -8.18
C GLY A 41 0.58 1.83 -6.78
N VAL A 42 -0.67 1.44 -6.51
CA VAL A 42 -1.32 1.38 -5.19
C VAL A 42 -2.30 0.23 -5.18
N ASN A 43 -2.43 -0.45 -4.04
CA ASN A 43 -3.48 -1.45 -3.84
C ASN A 43 -4.87 -0.80 -3.99
N TYR A 44 -5.71 -1.36 -4.85
CA TYR A 44 -7.05 -0.84 -5.13
C TYR A 44 -8.10 -1.27 -4.10
N GLU A 45 -7.87 -2.38 -3.38
CA GLU A 45 -8.88 -2.95 -2.48
C GLU A 45 -9.44 -1.95 -1.44
N PRO A 46 -8.64 -1.08 -0.81
CA PRO A 46 -9.17 -0.06 0.10
C PRO A 46 -10.13 0.94 -0.55
N TYR A 47 -10.00 1.14 -1.86
CA TYR A 47 -10.81 2.11 -2.62
C TYR A 47 -12.04 1.49 -3.30
N ARG A 48 -12.08 0.17 -3.45
CA ARG A 48 -13.07 -0.56 -4.25
C ARG A 48 -14.52 -0.21 -3.89
N ALA A 49 -14.87 -0.32 -2.62
CA ALA A 49 -16.26 -0.05 -2.17
C ALA A 49 -16.70 1.39 -2.48
N LYS A 50 -15.80 2.35 -2.29
CA LYS A 50 -16.06 3.76 -2.59
C LYS A 50 -16.21 4.01 -4.09
N PHE A 51 -15.37 3.38 -4.90
CA PHE A 51 -15.49 3.42 -6.37
C PHE A 51 -16.84 2.88 -6.85
N GLU A 52 -17.27 1.72 -6.36
CA GLU A 52 -18.55 1.13 -6.71
C GLU A 52 -19.72 2.04 -6.35
N ASN A 53 -19.65 2.73 -5.21
CA ASN A 53 -20.64 3.75 -4.82
C ASN A 53 -20.62 4.97 -5.75
N LEU A 54 -19.44 5.50 -6.07
CA LEU A 54 -19.30 6.65 -6.97
C LEU A 54 -19.77 6.34 -8.38
N ILE A 55 -19.51 5.14 -8.86
CA ILE A 55 -19.92 4.67 -10.18
C ILE A 55 -21.41 4.30 -10.19
N GLY A 56 -21.96 3.80 -9.07
CA GLY A 56 -23.33 3.31 -8.93
C GLY A 56 -23.51 1.85 -9.38
N ARG A 57 -22.43 1.18 -9.77
CA ARG A 57 -22.40 -0.25 -10.14
C ARG A 57 -20.98 -0.80 -10.06
N LYS A 58 -20.87 -2.11 -10.05
CA LYS A 58 -19.58 -2.81 -10.20
C LYS A 58 -19.04 -2.65 -11.61
N VAL A 59 -17.73 -2.44 -11.70
CA VAL A 59 -16.95 -2.35 -12.96
C VAL A 59 -15.72 -3.22 -12.82
N ASP A 60 -15.33 -3.93 -13.87
CA ASP A 60 -14.14 -4.76 -13.89
C ASP A 60 -12.88 -3.91 -13.75
N SER A 61 -11.84 -4.51 -13.17
CA SER A 61 -10.57 -3.82 -12.97
C SER A 61 -9.39 -4.71 -13.32
N ILE A 62 -8.30 -4.10 -13.81
CA ILE A 62 -7.03 -4.76 -14.12
C ILE A 62 -5.91 -4.03 -13.41
N GLU A 63 -5.11 -4.79 -12.66
CA GLU A 63 -3.90 -4.28 -12.03
C GLU A 63 -2.70 -4.36 -12.97
N LEU A 64 -1.88 -3.31 -12.97
CA LEU A 64 -0.62 -3.23 -13.70
C LEU A 64 0.52 -2.90 -12.74
N PHE A 65 1.70 -3.39 -13.06
CA PHE A 65 2.94 -3.00 -12.39
C PHE A 65 3.90 -2.30 -13.38
N PRO A 66 3.61 -1.03 -13.72
CA PRO A 66 4.51 -0.17 -14.47
C PRO A 66 5.38 0.66 -13.53
N ALA A 67 6.58 1.00 -14.02
CA ALA A 67 7.43 2.04 -13.46
C ALA A 67 8.10 2.82 -14.60
N SER A 68 8.81 3.92 -14.29
CA SER A 68 9.60 4.64 -15.29
C SER A 68 10.72 3.76 -15.87
N GLU A 69 11.16 2.78 -15.11
CA GLU A 69 12.23 1.85 -15.43
C GLU A 69 11.77 0.66 -16.30
N GLY A 70 10.47 0.39 -16.35
CA GLY A 70 9.94 -0.71 -17.15
C GLY A 70 8.50 -1.10 -16.82
N PHE A 71 7.97 -2.02 -17.61
CA PHE A 71 6.67 -2.63 -17.38
C PHE A 71 6.89 -4.08 -16.96
N PHE A 72 6.58 -4.43 -15.70
CA PHE A 72 7.05 -5.67 -15.08
C PHE A 72 6.00 -6.77 -15.05
N ALA A 73 4.75 -6.43 -14.73
CA ALA A 73 3.69 -7.41 -14.59
C ALA A 73 2.30 -6.80 -14.87
N TYR A 74 1.34 -7.66 -15.18
CA TYR A 74 -0.07 -7.28 -15.33
C TYR A 74 -1.01 -8.41 -14.88
N GLN A 75 -2.19 -8.05 -14.44
CA GLN A 75 -3.24 -9.01 -14.10
C GLN A 75 -3.84 -9.58 -15.40
N ASP A 76 -3.53 -10.82 -15.69
CA ASP A 76 -4.00 -11.57 -16.86
C ASP A 76 -5.25 -12.42 -16.57
N SER A 77 -5.65 -12.51 -15.29
CA SER A 77 -6.79 -13.30 -14.82
C SER A 77 -7.52 -12.60 -13.69
N GLN A 78 -8.85 -12.60 -13.73
CA GLN A 78 -9.70 -12.13 -12.62
C GLN A 78 -9.86 -13.18 -11.50
N LYS A 79 -9.44 -14.42 -11.74
CA LYS A 79 -9.59 -15.55 -10.81
C LYS A 79 -8.32 -15.82 -10.01
N GLU A 80 -7.17 -15.56 -10.63
CA GLU A 80 -5.86 -15.85 -10.04
C GLU A 80 -5.35 -14.64 -9.25
N LYS A 81 -4.75 -14.92 -8.10
CA LYS A 81 -4.12 -13.88 -7.28
C LYS A 81 -2.78 -13.46 -7.87
N GLY A 82 -2.57 -12.16 -7.98
CA GLY A 82 -1.34 -11.55 -8.45
C GLY A 82 -1.29 -11.34 -9.96
N MET A 83 -0.25 -10.66 -10.39
CA MET A 83 0.02 -10.26 -11.76
C MET A 83 1.02 -11.21 -12.41
N LEU A 84 0.82 -11.54 -13.66
CA LEU A 84 1.77 -12.30 -14.46
C LEU A 84 3.06 -11.51 -14.66
N LEU A 85 4.19 -12.06 -14.20
CA LEU A 85 5.51 -11.45 -14.39
C LEU A 85 5.99 -11.64 -15.83
N LEU A 86 6.41 -10.54 -16.46
CA LEU A 86 6.87 -10.54 -17.86
C LEU A 86 8.36 -10.91 -17.94
N LEU A 87 8.67 -12.18 -18.19
CA LEU A 87 10.05 -12.69 -18.22
C LEU A 87 10.75 -12.49 -19.57
N ASN A 88 10.01 -12.21 -20.64
CA ASN A 88 10.51 -12.11 -22.00
C ASN A 88 10.46 -10.68 -22.59
N SER A 89 10.39 -9.66 -21.75
CA SER A 89 10.27 -8.26 -22.15
C SER A 89 11.60 -7.50 -22.20
N GLY A 90 12.74 -8.20 -22.25
CA GLY A 90 14.07 -7.55 -22.30
C GLY A 90 14.58 -7.05 -20.94
N ILE A 91 13.97 -7.54 -19.86
CA ILE A 91 14.36 -7.23 -18.47
C ILE A 91 14.91 -8.52 -17.84
N PHE A 92 16.11 -8.45 -17.30
CA PHE A 92 16.67 -9.49 -16.46
C PHE A 92 16.38 -9.16 -15.01
N TYR A 93 15.81 -10.11 -14.29
CA TYR A 93 15.38 -9.95 -12.90
C TYR A 93 16.30 -10.68 -11.95
N GLU A 94 16.68 -9.99 -10.88
CA GLU A 94 17.30 -10.54 -9.68
C GLU A 94 16.47 -10.15 -8.46
N PHE A 95 16.53 -10.96 -7.42
CA PHE A 95 15.72 -10.80 -6.23
C PHE A 95 16.62 -10.86 -5.00
N ILE A 96 16.40 -9.97 -4.03
CA ILE A 96 17.07 -9.99 -2.73
C ILE A 96 15.97 -10.10 -1.67
N LYS A 97 16.07 -11.06 -0.74
CA LYS A 97 15.11 -11.12 0.36
C LYS A 97 15.10 -9.80 1.12
N ALA A 98 13.91 -9.29 1.43
CA ALA A 98 13.76 -7.94 1.95
C ALA A 98 14.46 -7.77 3.32
N ASP A 99 14.46 -8.79 4.15
CA ASP A 99 15.15 -8.87 5.45
C ASP A 99 16.69 -8.91 5.32
N GLU A 100 17.21 -9.43 4.21
CA GLU A 100 18.65 -9.49 3.92
C GLU A 100 19.18 -8.24 3.19
N PHE A 101 18.30 -7.38 2.68
CA PHE A 101 18.69 -6.30 1.74
C PHE A 101 19.73 -5.33 2.28
N PHE A 102 19.66 -5.02 3.58
CA PHE A 102 20.57 -4.07 4.23
C PHE A 102 21.81 -4.73 4.85
N THR A 103 22.01 -6.02 4.65
CA THR A 103 23.24 -6.69 5.07
C THR A 103 24.42 -6.27 4.18
N GLU A 104 25.65 -6.47 4.63
CA GLU A 104 26.85 -6.04 3.90
C GLU A 104 26.98 -6.72 2.52
N LYS A 105 26.54 -7.97 2.40
CA LYS A 105 26.59 -8.76 1.15
C LYS A 105 25.31 -9.56 0.96
N PRO A 106 24.20 -8.90 0.58
CA PRO A 106 22.93 -9.60 0.42
C PRO A 106 22.99 -10.60 -0.72
N LYS A 107 22.45 -11.79 -0.52
CA LYS A 107 22.36 -12.81 -1.57
C LYS A 107 21.39 -12.34 -2.65
N ARG A 108 21.77 -12.51 -3.91
CA ARG A 108 20.90 -12.34 -5.08
C ARG A 108 20.39 -13.67 -5.56
N TYR A 109 19.08 -13.74 -5.73
CA TYR A 109 18.37 -14.92 -6.21
C TYR A 109 17.96 -14.68 -7.66
N THR A 110 18.06 -15.71 -8.47
CA THR A 110 17.48 -15.76 -9.82
C THR A 110 16.02 -16.18 -9.76
N ILE A 111 15.29 -16.04 -10.87
CA ILE A 111 13.87 -16.43 -10.94
C ILE A 111 13.64 -17.92 -10.61
N GLY A 112 14.62 -18.78 -10.85
CA GLY A 112 14.52 -20.22 -10.52
C GLY A 112 14.72 -20.55 -9.03
N GLU A 113 15.15 -19.60 -8.22
CA GLU A 113 15.49 -19.79 -6.80
C GLU A 113 14.47 -19.10 -5.86
N VAL A 114 13.47 -18.39 -6.40
CA VAL A 114 12.49 -17.68 -5.58
C VAL A 114 11.49 -18.63 -4.94
N GLU A 115 10.94 -18.22 -3.81
CA GLU A 115 10.02 -18.98 -2.99
C GLU A 115 8.67 -18.26 -2.87
N LEU A 116 7.59 -19.03 -2.70
CA LEU A 116 6.24 -18.47 -2.47
C LEU A 116 6.19 -17.76 -1.12
N GLY A 117 5.51 -16.62 -1.11
CA GLY A 117 5.22 -15.89 0.12
C GLY A 117 6.39 -15.09 0.71
N VAL A 118 7.60 -15.25 0.19
CA VAL A 118 8.78 -14.48 0.62
C VAL A 118 8.78 -13.09 -0.02
N ASN A 119 9.09 -12.05 0.76
CA ASN A 119 9.23 -10.70 0.24
C ASN A 119 10.61 -10.51 -0.38
N TYR A 120 10.64 -10.05 -1.62
CA TYR A 120 11.86 -9.75 -2.35
C TYR A 120 11.92 -8.29 -2.80
N VAL A 121 13.08 -7.68 -2.66
CA VAL A 121 13.43 -6.44 -3.35
C VAL A 121 13.70 -6.78 -4.81
N LEU A 122 13.06 -6.06 -5.72
CA LEU A 122 13.20 -6.28 -7.14
C LEU A 122 14.40 -5.49 -7.69
N ILE A 123 15.35 -6.23 -8.26
CA ILE A 123 16.54 -5.70 -8.93
C ILE A 123 16.41 -6.00 -10.42
N ILE A 124 16.68 -5.01 -11.26
CA ILE A 124 16.51 -5.17 -12.70
C ILE A 124 17.79 -4.80 -13.48
N SER A 125 18.01 -5.50 -14.57
CA SER A 125 18.93 -5.07 -15.63
C SER A 125 18.16 -5.02 -16.94
N THR A 126 18.29 -3.93 -17.69
CA THR A 126 17.50 -3.70 -18.90
C THR A 126 18.40 -3.40 -20.11
N ASN A 127 17.89 -3.65 -21.30
CA ASN A 127 18.54 -3.24 -22.55
C ASN A 127 18.57 -1.71 -22.75
N ALA A 128 17.83 -0.95 -21.94
CA ALA A 128 17.87 0.51 -21.92
C ALA A 128 19.03 1.09 -21.07
N GLY A 129 19.91 0.23 -20.51
CA GLY A 129 21.13 0.65 -19.82
C GLY A 129 21.05 0.68 -18.30
N LEU A 130 20.00 0.15 -17.67
CA LEU A 130 19.99 -0.08 -16.25
C LEU A 130 20.71 -1.39 -15.91
N TRP A 131 21.65 -1.34 -14.96
CA TRP A 131 22.43 -2.50 -14.54
C TRP A 131 22.28 -2.72 -13.05
N ALA A 132 21.75 -3.90 -12.66
CA ALA A 132 21.51 -4.26 -11.27
C ALA A 132 20.80 -3.14 -10.47
N TYR A 133 19.85 -2.47 -11.10
CA TYR A 133 19.17 -1.30 -10.57
C TYR A 133 18.08 -1.69 -9.59
N ASN A 134 18.14 -1.11 -8.40
CA ASN A 134 17.08 -1.27 -7.39
C ASN A 134 15.96 -0.27 -7.65
N ILE A 135 14.79 -0.73 -8.06
CA ILE A 135 13.62 0.13 -8.28
C ILE A 135 12.97 0.60 -6.98
N GLY A 136 13.36 -0.01 -5.86
CA GLY A 136 12.85 0.33 -4.52
C GLY A 136 11.54 -0.37 -4.16
N ASP A 137 10.95 -1.13 -5.06
CA ASP A 137 9.73 -1.88 -4.78
C ASP A 137 10.06 -3.28 -4.26
N THR A 138 9.20 -3.77 -3.37
CA THR A 138 9.20 -5.16 -2.91
C THR A 138 8.04 -5.91 -3.50
N ILE A 139 8.28 -7.17 -3.82
CA ILE A 139 7.29 -8.09 -4.40
C ILE A 139 7.24 -9.41 -3.64
N GLN A 140 6.13 -10.10 -3.78
CA GLN A 140 5.95 -11.44 -3.24
C GLN A 140 5.38 -12.34 -4.34
N PHE A 141 5.96 -13.54 -4.50
CA PHE A 141 5.44 -14.52 -5.46
C PHE A 141 4.18 -15.19 -4.89
N THR A 142 3.13 -15.21 -5.69
CA THR A 142 1.86 -15.91 -5.40
C THR A 142 1.71 -17.19 -6.18
N SER A 143 2.50 -17.37 -7.25
CA SER A 143 2.62 -18.58 -8.06
C SER A 143 4.01 -18.65 -8.70
N LEU A 144 4.52 -19.85 -8.90
CA LEU A 144 5.77 -20.12 -9.61
C LEU A 144 5.54 -20.74 -11.01
N LYS A 145 4.30 -21.15 -11.33
CA LYS A 145 3.93 -21.71 -12.64
C LYS A 145 2.50 -21.32 -13.01
N PRO A 146 2.30 -20.25 -13.80
CA PRO A 146 3.29 -19.25 -14.21
C PRO A 146 3.74 -18.38 -13.02
N TYR A 147 4.84 -17.66 -13.19
CA TYR A 147 5.31 -16.72 -12.17
C TYR A 147 4.33 -15.55 -12.03
N ARG A 148 3.71 -15.43 -10.86
CA ARG A 148 2.81 -14.36 -10.51
C ARG A 148 3.31 -13.63 -9.28
N VAL A 149 3.20 -12.32 -9.30
CA VAL A 149 3.67 -11.47 -8.21
C VAL A 149 2.59 -10.50 -7.74
N ILE A 150 2.69 -10.09 -6.51
CA ILE A 150 2.02 -8.89 -5.98
C ILE A 150 3.09 -7.92 -5.53
N VAL A 151 2.83 -6.63 -5.68
CA VAL A 151 3.66 -5.58 -5.06
C VAL A 151 3.33 -5.58 -3.57
N SER A 152 4.34 -5.84 -2.73
CA SER A 152 4.17 -5.90 -1.28
C SER A 152 4.51 -4.59 -0.58
N GLY A 153 5.20 -3.68 -1.25
CA GLY A 153 5.54 -2.37 -0.71
C GLY A 153 6.79 -1.76 -1.35
N ARG A 154 7.48 -0.93 -0.58
CA ARG A 154 8.76 -0.33 -0.98
C ARG A 154 9.80 -0.58 0.09
N ILE A 155 11.03 -0.93 -0.31
CA ILE A 155 12.11 -1.22 0.63
C ILE A 155 12.53 0.01 1.46
N LYS A 156 12.24 1.21 1.00
CA LYS A 156 12.44 2.45 1.78
C LYS A 156 11.28 2.76 2.74
N HIS A 157 10.16 2.08 2.59
CA HIS A 157 8.95 2.28 3.38
C HIS A 157 8.63 0.99 4.15
N TYR A 158 9.49 0.65 5.08
CA TYR A 158 9.24 -0.37 6.09
C TYR A 158 9.54 0.24 7.47
N ILE A 159 8.93 -0.27 8.49
CA ILE A 159 9.25 0.07 9.87
C ILE A 159 10.08 -1.07 10.43
N SER A 160 11.24 -0.75 10.94
CA SER A 160 12.14 -1.66 11.64
C SER A 160 12.89 -0.93 12.75
N ALA A 161 12.16 -0.05 13.46
CA ALA A 161 12.75 0.72 14.56
C ALA A 161 13.21 -0.17 15.72
N PHE A 162 12.66 -1.37 15.81
CA PHE A 162 12.93 -2.37 16.87
C PHE A 162 13.25 -3.75 16.31
N GLY A 163 13.43 -3.88 15.00
CA GLY A 163 13.69 -5.15 14.30
C GLY A 163 12.46 -5.90 13.78
N GLU A 164 11.28 -5.29 13.82
CA GLU A 164 10.00 -5.89 13.44
C GLU A 164 9.78 -6.04 11.93
N HIS A 165 10.53 -5.34 11.12
CA HIS A 165 10.49 -5.39 9.64
C HIS A 165 9.07 -5.33 9.03
N VAL A 166 8.19 -4.47 9.59
CA VAL A 166 6.83 -4.29 9.10
C VAL A 166 6.83 -3.63 7.73
N ILE A 167 6.06 -4.17 6.78
CA ILE A 167 5.93 -3.69 5.42
C ILE A 167 4.53 -3.15 5.10
N GLY A 168 4.42 -2.35 4.03
CA GLY A 168 3.17 -1.70 3.63
C GLY A 168 1.98 -2.65 3.44
N LYS A 169 2.23 -3.86 2.90
CA LYS A 169 1.19 -4.88 2.72
C LYS A 169 0.58 -5.36 4.03
N GLU A 170 1.40 -5.50 5.08
CA GLU A 170 0.92 -5.98 6.39
C GLU A 170 0.00 -4.94 7.04
N VAL A 171 0.38 -3.66 7.02
CA VAL A 171 -0.47 -2.59 7.57
C VAL A 171 -1.77 -2.41 6.77
N GLU A 172 -1.72 -2.51 5.44
CA GLU A 172 -2.93 -2.44 4.61
C GLU A 172 -3.87 -3.62 4.87
N SER A 173 -3.31 -4.83 5.01
CA SER A 173 -4.06 -6.04 5.32
C SER A 173 -4.67 -6.01 6.72
N ALA A 174 -3.91 -5.54 7.72
CA ALA A 174 -4.39 -5.42 9.10
C ALA A 174 -5.53 -4.41 9.21
N LEU A 175 -5.40 -3.26 8.56
CA LEU A 175 -6.47 -2.25 8.51
C LEU A 175 -7.73 -2.81 7.85
N LYS A 176 -7.59 -3.51 6.72
CA LYS A 176 -8.71 -4.14 6.02
C LYS A 176 -9.41 -5.17 6.91
N GLU A 177 -8.66 -6.09 7.56
CA GLU A 177 -9.21 -7.10 8.47
C GLU A 177 -9.96 -6.44 9.64
N ALA A 178 -9.42 -5.37 10.22
CA ALA A 178 -10.05 -4.65 11.32
C ALA A 178 -11.36 -3.93 10.93
N MET A 179 -11.50 -3.53 9.66
CA MET A 179 -12.71 -2.88 9.13
C MET A 179 -13.80 -3.89 8.70
N GLU A 180 -13.48 -5.19 8.56
CA GLU A 180 -14.43 -6.19 8.09
C GLU A 180 -15.68 -6.25 8.98
N GLY A 181 -16.86 -6.26 8.36
CA GLY A 181 -18.14 -6.30 9.05
C GLY A 181 -18.54 -5.01 9.77
N SER A 182 -17.84 -3.90 9.55
CA SER A 182 -18.13 -2.59 10.14
C SER A 182 -18.47 -1.52 9.10
N ASP A 183 -19.05 -0.41 9.56
CA ASP A 183 -19.31 0.77 8.72
C ASP A 183 -18.11 1.74 8.67
N ILE A 184 -16.98 1.39 9.30
CA ILE A 184 -15.77 2.20 9.32
C ILE A 184 -15.26 2.39 7.89
N ARG A 185 -14.90 3.64 7.56
CA ARG A 185 -14.35 4.00 6.25
C ARG A 185 -13.12 4.87 6.44
N VAL A 186 -12.05 4.51 5.76
CA VAL A 186 -10.76 5.21 5.79
C VAL A 186 -10.49 5.85 4.44
N ASN A 187 -10.17 7.14 4.43
CA ASN A 187 -9.76 7.86 3.24
C ASN A 187 -8.28 7.64 2.94
N GLU A 188 -7.43 7.79 3.98
CA GLU A 188 -5.99 7.70 3.85
C GLU A 188 -5.36 7.37 5.21
N PHE A 189 -4.16 6.78 5.22
CA PHE A 189 -3.43 6.52 6.45
C PHE A 189 -1.91 6.42 6.21
N THR A 190 -1.16 6.60 7.29
CA THR A 190 0.28 6.32 7.38
C THR A 190 0.64 5.85 8.77
N VAL A 191 1.72 5.08 8.88
CA VAL A 191 2.21 4.57 10.16
C VAL A 191 3.64 5.02 10.39
N ALA A 192 3.96 5.46 11.60
CA ALA A 192 5.30 5.81 12.02
C ALA A 192 5.61 5.26 13.42
N PRO A 193 6.87 4.90 13.74
CA PRO A 193 7.22 4.45 15.07
C PRO A 193 7.30 5.63 16.04
N GLN A 194 6.74 5.49 17.23
CA GLN A 194 7.01 6.36 18.36
C GLN A 194 8.02 5.68 19.29
N ILE A 195 9.30 6.06 19.10
CA ILE A 195 10.44 5.40 19.76
C ILE A 195 10.61 5.89 21.20
N THR A 196 10.36 7.17 21.44
CA THR A 196 10.54 7.84 22.74
C THR A 196 9.24 8.54 23.15
N PRO A 197 8.19 7.76 23.52
CA PRO A 197 6.97 8.38 24.04
C PRO A 197 7.24 9.08 25.38
N THR A 198 6.43 10.06 25.74
CA THR A 198 6.51 10.74 27.05
C THR A 198 6.20 9.79 28.20
N GLU A 199 5.36 8.79 27.96
CA GLU A 199 4.97 7.78 28.95
C GLU A 199 4.82 6.40 28.31
N GLY A 200 5.20 5.36 29.06
CA GLY A 200 5.03 3.96 28.67
C GLY A 200 6.06 3.46 27.65
N LEU A 201 5.75 2.32 27.05
CA LEU A 201 6.60 1.68 26.05
C LEU A 201 6.44 2.33 24.67
N PRO A 202 7.46 2.20 23.79
CA PRO A 202 7.36 2.54 22.38
C PRO A 202 6.16 1.87 21.70
N TYR A 203 5.70 2.42 20.58
CA TYR A 203 4.55 1.90 19.83
C TYR A 203 4.58 2.33 18.36
N HIS A 204 3.80 1.66 17.51
CA HIS A 204 3.47 2.13 16.19
C HIS A 204 2.29 3.10 16.29
N GLU A 205 2.46 4.30 15.77
CA GLU A 205 1.39 5.29 15.69
C GLU A 205 0.79 5.30 14.30
N TRP A 206 -0.52 5.12 14.26
CA TRP A 206 -1.32 5.08 13.05
C TRP A 206 -2.07 6.40 12.90
N PHE A 207 -1.68 7.20 11.94
CA PHE A 207 -2.37 8.41 11.54
C PHE A 207 -3.41 8.05 10.51
N ILE A 208 -4.69 8.20 10.84
CA ILE A 208 -5.81 7.74 9.98
C ILE A 208 -6.77 8.89 9.72
N GLU A 209 -7.00 9.20 8.45
CA GLU A 209 -8.07 10.09 8.00
C GLU A 209 -9.32 9.25 7.72
N PHE A 210 -10.31 9.37 8.59
CA PHE A 210 -11.57 8.63 8.45
C PHE A 210 -12.57 9.39 7.56
N GLU A 211 -13.33 8.63 6.76
CA GLU A 211 -14.60 9.09 6.19
C GLU A 211 -15.75 8.80 7.15
N ASN A 212 -15.70 7.62 7.81
CA ASN A 212 -16.59 7.23 8.89
C ASN A 212 -15.75 6.64 10.02
N GLU A 213 -15.66 7.36 11.12
CA GLU A 213 -14.79 7.04 12.25
C GLU A 213 -15.44 5.99 13.17
N PRO A 214 -14.67 5.09 13.80
CA PRO A 214 -15.19 4.16 14.79
C PRO A 214 -15.66 4.91 16.05
N ASN A 215 -16.70 4.39 16.69
CA ASN A 215 -17.21 4.92 17.96
C ASN A 215 -16.18 4.80 19.10
N ASN A 216 -15.25 3.86 19.00
CA ASN A 216 -14.18 3.62 19.97
C ASN A 216 -12.87 3.34 19.26
N LEU A 217 -11.97 4.35 19.26
CA LEU A 217 -10.66 4.24 18.64
C LEU A 217 -9.75 3.22 19.33
N GLU A 218 -9.85 3.05 20.65
CA GLU A 218 -9.03 2.08 21.38
C GLU A 218 -9.41 0.64 21.00
N GLU A 219 -10.71 0.36 20.89
CA GLU A 219 -11.20 -0.96 20.45
C GLU A 219 -10.76 -1.24 19.01
N PHE A 220 -10.82 -0.22 18.15
CA PHE A 220 -10.36 -0.35 16.77
C PHE A 220 -8.84 -0.56 16.70
N ALA A 221 -8.06 0.13 17.53
CA ALA A 221 -6.62 -0.09 17.65
C ALA A 221 -6.29 -1.54 18.07
N LEU A 222 -7.02 -2.10 19.01
CA LEU A 222 -6.86 -3.51 19.42
C LEU A 222 -7.14 -4.48 18.27
N LYS A 223 -8.14 -4.22 17.42
CA LYS A 223 -8.43 -5.04 16.24
C LYS A 223 -7.28 -4.99 15.21
N ILE A 224 -6.76 -3.80 14.94
CA ILE A 224 -5.61 -3.65 14.04
C ILE A 224 -4.38 -4.34 14.64
N ASP A 225 -4.10 -4.14 15.93
CA ASP A 225 -2.97 -4.75 16.61
C ASP A 225 -3.01 -6.28 16.55
N ALA A 226 -4.17 -6.88 16.83
CA ALA A 226 -4.36 -8.32 16.72
C ALA A 226 -4.13 -8.84 15.28
N ALA A 227 -4.57 -8.10 14.27
CA ALA A 227 -4.33 -8.44 12.88
C ALA A 227 -2.85 -8.28 12.50
N MET A 228 -2.15 -7.27 13.00
CA MET A 228 -0.71 -7.08 12.81
C MET A 228 0.10 -8.23 13.44
N ARG A 229 -0.18 -8.59 14.68
CA ARG A 229 0.47 -9.69 15.41
C ARG A 229 0.32 -11.03 14.70
N LYS A 230 -0.86 -11.29 14.12
CA LYS A 230 -1.14 -12.50 13.34
C LYS A 230 -0.32 -12.57 12.04
N GLN A 231 0.01 -11.41 11.45
CA GLN A 231 0.67 -11.34 10.14
C GLN A 231 2.19 -11.22 10.25
N ASN A 232 2.71 -10.61 11.32
CA ASN A 232 4.13 -10.35 11.52
C ASN A 232 4.58 -10.90 12.87
N VAL A 233 5.31 -12.03 12.82
CA VAL A 233 5.80 -12.72 14.03
C VAL A 233 6.78 -11.87 14.84
N TYR A 234 7.62 -11.07 14.19
CA TYR A 234 8.56 -10.20 14.88
C TYR A 234 7.86 -9.06 15.63
N TYR A 235 6.78 -8.51 15.03
CA TYR A 235 5.94 -7.54 15.73
C TYR A 235 5.25 -8.17 16.94
N ASP A 236 4.73 -9.40 16.81
CA ASP A 236 4.13 -10.14 17.94
C ASP A 236 5.15 -10.40 19.05
N ASP A 237 6.35 -10.85 18.71
CA ASP A 237 7.44 -11.09 19.67
C ASP A 237 7.80 -9.82 20.47
N LEU A 238 7.80 -8.64 19.82
CA LEU A 238 8.06 -7.36 20.50
C LEU A 238 6.93 -6.95 21.45
N ILE A 239 5.67 -7.22 21.10
CA ILE A 239 4.51 -6.99 21.98
C ILE A 239 4.55 -7.96 23.17
N VAL A 240 4.75 -9.27 22.93
CA VAL A 240 4.84 -10.29 23.97
C VAL A 240 6.06 -10.04 24.89
N GLY A 241 7.18 -9.61 24.31
CA GLY A 241 8.41 -9.28 25.03
C GLY A 241 8.36 -7.95 25.80
N ASN A 242 7.25 -7.20 25.75
CA ASN A 242 7.12 -5.86 26.33
C ASN A 242 8.21 -4.87 25.85
N VAL A 243 8.63 -4.98 24.59
CA VAL A 243 9.47 -3.99 23.91
C VAL A 243 8.59 -2.91 23.27
N LEU A 244 7.47 -3.33 22.70
CA LEU A 244 6.41 -2.45 22.20
C LEU A 244 5.13 -2.63 23.02
N ARG A 245 4.32 -1.59 23.09
CA ARG A 245 2.91 -1.68 23.50
C ARG A 245 2.00 -1.69 22.29
N THR A 246 0.73 -2.02 22.52
CA THR A 246 -0.35 -1.89 21.53
C THR A 246 -0.24 -0.57 20.78
N LEU A 247 -0.47 -0.62 19.46
CA LEU A 247 -0.47 0.53 18.59
C LEU A 247 -1.46 1.61 19.04
N VAL A 248 -1.19 2.85 18.64
CA VAL A 248 -2.06 4.00 18.94
C VAL A 248 -2.58 4.58 17.63
N ILE A 249 -3.85 4.98 17.62
CA ILE A 249 -4.47 5.68 16.48
C ILE A 249 -4.60 7.16 16.80
N THR A 250 -4.08 7.98 15.90
CA THR A 250 -4.27 9.42 15.87
C THR A 250 -5.18 9.76 14.69
N SER A 251 -6.40 10.23 14.98
CA SER A 251 -7.36 10.65 13.94
C SER A 251 -6.87 11.93 13.27
N VAL A 252 -6.80 11.89 11.93
CA VAL A 252 -6.37 13.01 11.10
C VAL A 252 -7.62 13.75 10.58
N PRO A 253 -7.69 15.08 10.68
CA PRO A 253 -8.79 15.84 10.15
C PRO A 253 -9.00 15.63 8.65
N LYS A 254 -10.23 15.81 8.18
CA LYS A 254 -10.57 15.68 6.75
C LYS A 254 -9.66 16.57 5.89
N ASN A 255 -9.10 15.99 4.83
CA ASN A 255 -8.09 16.56 3.93
C ASN A 255 -6.73 16.83 4.58
N GLY A 256 -6.46 16.33 5.78
CA GLY A 256 -5.20 16.58 6.49
C GLY A 256 -3.99 16.08 5.73
N PHE A 257 -4.06 14.91 5.12
CA PHE A 257 -2.98 14.39 4.28
C PHE A 257 -2.79 15.18 2.98
N GLN A 258 -3.86 15.73 2.41
CA GLN A 258 -3.75 16.61 1.23
C GLN A 258 -3.03 17.90 1.60
N GLU A 259 -3.34 18.48 2.78
CA GLU A 259 -2.65 19.67 3.29
C GLU A 259 -1.17 19.39 3.56
N TYR A 260 -0.84 18.25 4.16
CA TYR A 260 0.55 17.82 4.30
C TYR A 260 1.26 17.74 2.95
N MET A 261 0.68 17.02 1.97
CA MET A 261 1.28 16.88 0.64
C MET A 261 1.44 18.23 -0.07
N LYS A 262 0.51 19.17 0.14
CA LYS A 262 0.61 20.54 -0.36
C LYS A 262 1.76 21.29 0.30
N SER A 263 1.92 21.17 1.62
CA SER A 263 2.97 21.86 2.39
C SER A 263 4.38 21.49 1.95
N ILE A 264 4.58 20.25 1.49
CA ILE A 264 5.88 19.76 0.98
C ILE A 264 6.01 19.86 -0.55
N GLY A 265 5.06 20.56 -1.22
CA GLY A 265 5.08 20.75 -2.68
C GLY A 265 4.84 19.48 -3.50
N LYS A 266 4.25 18.44 -2.90
CA LYS A 266 4.01 17.12 -3.53
C LYS A 266 2.53 16.82 -3.74
N LEU A 267 1.65 17.80 -3.64
CA LEU A 267 0.24 17.60 -3.97
C LEU A 267 0.11 17.48 -5.49
N GLY A 268 -0.32 16.31 -5.95
CA GLY A 268 -0.53 16.06 -7.37
C GLY A 268 0.59 15.26 -8.03
N GLY A 269 0.45 15.01 -9.32
CA GLY A 269 1.36 14.17 -10.09
C GLY A 269 1.33 12.71 -9.66
N GLN A 270 2.49 12.03 -9.68
CA GLN A 270 2.62 10.63 -9.25
C GLN A 270 3.04 10.48 -7.77
N ASN A 271 2.95 11.57 -7.00
CA ASN A 271 3.34 11.53 -5.59
C ASN A 271 2.28 10.79 -4.76
N LYS A 272 2.75 9.92 -3.88
CA LYS A 272 1.92 9.10 -2.99
C LYS A 272 2.33 9.34 -1.55
N LEU A 273 1.35 9.29 -0.65
CA LEU A 273 1.64 9.21 0.77
C LEU A 273 2.25 7.83 1.07
N PRO A 274 3.40 7.75 1.76
CA PRO A 274 3.95 6.47 2.18
C PRO A 274 3.04 5.83 3.25
N ARG A 275 2.79 4.52 3.12
CA ARG A 275 2.04 3.74 4.13
C ARG A 275 2.80 3.60 5.44
N LEU A 276 4.13 3.61 5.34
CA LEU A 276 5.05 3.45 6.46
C LEU A 276 6.19 4.44 6.35
N SER A 277 6.68 4.94 7.48
CA SER A 277 7.88 5.75 7.55
C SER A 277 8.67 5.40 8.82
N ASN A 278 9.99 5.24 8.69
CA ASN A 278 10.87 5.14 9.87
C ASN A 278 11.13 6.50 10.53
N ASP A 279 10.82 7.60 9.86
CA ASP A 279 10.88 8.94 10.44
C ASP A 279 9.49 9.46 10.83
N ARG A 280 9.49 10.51 11.65
CA ARG A 280 8.24 11.10 12.15
C ARG A 280 7.85 12.42 11.45
N LYS A 281 8.37 12.68 10.23
CA LYS A 281 8.09 13.96 9.54
C LYS A 281 6.60 14.20 9.29
N ILE A 282 5.87 13.15 8.92
CA ILE A 282 4.42 13.23 8.72
C ILE A 282 3.71 13.40 10.07
N ALA A 283 4.13 12.62 11.07
CA ALA A 283 3.61 12.72 12.44
C ALA A 283 3.78 14.14 13.01
N GLN A 284 4.98 14.70 12.92
CA GLN A 284 5.30 16.04 13.40
C GLN A 284 4.43 17.13 12.76
N PHE A 285 4.02 16.96 11.51
CA PHE A 285 3.10 17.90 10.87
C PHE A 285 1.73 17.93 11.55
N PHE A 286 1.24 16.79 12.03
CA PHE A 286 -0.03 16.68 12.74
C PHE A 286 0.08 17.02 14.22
N GLU A 287 1.21 16.72 14.86
CA GLU A 287 1.49 17.06 16.28
C GLU A 287 1.62 18.58 16.50
N ASN A 288 2.03 19.33 15.47
CA ASN A 288 2.22 20.78 15.54
C ASN A 288 1.00 21.61 15.10
N LYS A 289 -0.14 20.97 14.84
CA LYS A 289 -1.42 21.61 14.49
C LYS A 289 -2.43 21.55 15.64
#